data_95cf715ca03793441a80d8574d2e1a0c
#
_entry.id   95cf715ca03793441a80d8574d2e1a0c
#
_cell.length_a   1.000
_cell.length_b   1.000
_cell.length_c   1.000
_cell.angle_alpha   90.00
_cell.angle_beta   90.00
_cell.angle_gamma   90.00
#
_symmetry.space_group_name_H-M   'P 1'
#
loop_
_entity.id
_entity.type
_entity.pdbx_description
1 polymer ?
#
loop_
_entity_poly.entity_id
_entity_poly.type
_entity_poly.pdbx_seq_one_letter_code
_entity_poly.pdbx_strand_id
1 'polypeptide(L)'
;MSDPEPVAEVATEVAKTTQQSAPPATPPATAQPTTFLPLVDGEVPITDLDEYYFRQCHPQFLTDGVPSTQMFGDFAQDDGKLSGNRSTAALPKQAFDFHTETLGNKSAGTWAVTVGEVTNVSSRVVDDRNAPTVRPPDPVPPGHSYVDMRHLTSRERRRLRGELRIAAVNRGRVHP
;
A
#
# COMPACT_ATOMS: atom_id res chain seq x y z
N MET A 1 -61.11 -16.92 -49.58
CA MET A 1 -61.37 -15.50 -49.28
C MET A 1 -61.10 -15.35 -47.82
N SER A 2 -59.92 -14.89 -47.50
CA SER A 2 -59.50 -14.66 -46.14
C SER A 2 -59.24 -13.18 -45.98
N ASP A 3 -59.86 -12.52 -45.00
CA ASP A 3 -59.75 -11.14 -44.68
C ASP A 3 -58.37 -10.81 -44.07
N PRO A 4 -57.77 -9.66 -44.36
CA PRO A 4 -56.54 -9.21 -43.71
C PRO A 4 -56.84 -8.57 -42.36
N GLU A 5 -56.04 -8.97 -41.34
CA GLU A 5 -56.00 -8.36 -40.02
C GLU A 5 -55.44 -6.94 -40.04
N PRO A 6 -55.91 -6.03 -39.18
CA PRO A 6 -55.40 -4.64 -39.11
C PRO A 6 -54.07 -4.56 -38.33
N VAL A 7 -53.16 -3.85 -38.95
CA VAL A 7 -51.83 -3.52 -38.40
C VAL A 7 -51.97 -2.48 -37.28
N ALA A 8 -51.52 -2.81 -36.07
CA ALA A 8 -51.48 -1.88 -34.94
C ALA A 8 -50.33 -0.84 -35.11
N GLU A 9 -50.68 0.42 -35.06
CA GLU A 9 -49.82 1.58 -35.12
C GLU A 9 -49.10 1.74 -33.76
N VAL A 10 -47.76 1.54 -33.74
CA VAL A 10 -46.94 1.71 -32.54
C VAL A 10 -46.58 3.20 -32.41
N ALA A 11 -47.19 3.86 -31.45
CA ALA A 11 -46.85 5.24 -31.07
C ALA A 11 -45.49 5.28 -30.38
N THR A 12 -44.54 5.96 -31.00
CA THR A 12 -43.20 6.20 -30.45
C THR A 12 -43.25 7.35 -29.43
N GLU A 13 -43.23 7.00 -28.16
CA GLU A 13 -43.15 7.95 -27.06
C GLU A 13 -41.69 8.42 -26.91
N VAL A 14 -41.43 9.70 -27.25
CA VAL A 14 -40.13 10.35 -27.10
C VAL A 14 -39.94 10.75 -25.64
N ALA A 15 -39.17 9.94 -24.92
CA ALA A 15 -38.75 10.24 -23.53
C ALA A 15 -37.83 11.48 -23.52
N LYS A 16 -38.31 12.58 -22.95
CA LYS A 16 -37.51 13.78 -22.63
C LYS A 16 -36.50 13.40 -21.51
N THR A 17 -35.27 13.18 -21.89
CA THR A 17 -34.14 13.02 -20.92
C THR A 17 -33.85 14.39 -20.30
N THR A 18 -34.26 14.57 -19.05
CA THR A 18 -33.89 15.73 -18.25
C THR A 18 -32.40 15.56 -17.84
N GLN A 19 -31.54 16.33 -18.48
CA GLN A 19 -30.12 16.43 -18.11
C GLN A 19 -30.01 17.02 -16.70
N GLN A 20 -29.82 16.17 -15.70
CA GLN A 20 -29.52 16.57 -14.33
C GLN A 20 -28.06 17.03 -14.28
N SER A 21 -27.88 18.35 -14.14
CA SER A 21 -26.56 18.98 -14.01
C SER A 21 -25.86 18.41 -12.76
N ALA A 22 -24.69 17.80 -12.94
CA ALA A 22 -23.87 17.33 -11.84
C ALA A 22 -23.46 18.49 -10.92
N PRO A 23 -23.45 18.34 -9.60
CA PRO A 23 -22.98 19.38 -8.69
C PRO A 23 -21.50 19.69 -8.98
N PRO A 24 -21.07 20.97 -8.80
CA PRO A 24 -19.69 21.36 -9.03
C PRO A 24 -18.76 20.54 -8.14
N ALA A 25 -17.68 20.00 -8.74
CA ALA A 25 -16.67 19.25 -8.04
C ALA A 25 -16.06 20.12 -6.92
N THR A 26 -16.13 19.65 -5.69
CA THR A 26 -15.46 20.29 -4.54
C THR A 26 -13.95 20.32 -4.83
N PRO A 27 -13.29 21.49 -4.74
CA PRO A 27 -11.85 21.56 -4.96
C PRO A 27 -11.14 20.62 -3.99
N PRO A 28 -10.04 19.96 -4.43
CA PRO A 28 -9.29 19.08 -3.56
C PRO A 28 -8.80 19.85 -2.33
N ALA A 29 -9.09 19.33 -1.16
CA ALA A 29 -8.61 19.90 0.10
C ALA A 29 -7.10 20.09 0.02
N THR A 30 -6.61 21.30 0.21
CA THR A 30 -5.17 21.63 0.25
C THR A 30 -4.54 20.73 1.31
N ALA A 31 -3.68 19.82 0.88
CA ALA A 31 -2.98 18.92 1.79
C ALA A 31 -2.16 19.76 2.77
N GLN A 32 -2.44 19.62 4.06
CA GLN A 32 -1.64 20.27 5.10
C GLN A 32 -0.23 19.67 5.07
N PRO A 33 0.83 20.46 5.28
CA PRO A 33 2.19 19.95 5.30
C PRO A 33 2.30 18.87 6.38
N THR A 34 2.73 17.68 5.99
CA THR A 34 2.95 16.57 6.92
C THR A 34 4.16 16.87 7.80
N THR A 35 3.97 17.00 9.10
CA THR A 35 5.06 17.18 10.05
C THR A 35 5.51 15.81 10.55
N PHE A 36 6.60 15.31 10.00
CA PHE A 36 7.22 14.07 10.47
C PHE A 36 7.93 14.25 11.81
N LEU A 37 7.97 13.19 12.61
CA LEU A 37 8.84 13.17 13.78
C LEU A 37 10.32 13.21 13.35
N PRO A 38 11.20 13.79 14.18
CA PRO A 38 12.63 13.77 13.92
C PRO A 38 13.17 12.35 13.72
N LEU A 39 14.12 12.21 12.81
CA LEU A 39 14.89 10.99 12.66
C LEU A 39 15.99 10.94 13.71
N VAL A 40 16.37 9.74 14.12
CA VAL A 40 17.54 9.56 14.99
C VAL A 40 18.81 9.49 14.14
N ASP A 41 19.96 9.63 14.78
CA ASP A 41 21.25 9.52 14.10
C ASP A 41 21.38 8.18 13.37
N GLY A 42 21.85 8.21 12.13
CA GLY A 42 21.95 7.05 11.25
C GLY A 42 20.67 6.65 10.52
N GLU A 43 19.51 7.25 10.81
CA GLU A 43 18.28 7.11 9.99
C GLU A 43 18.31 8.08 8.81
N VAL A 44 18.05 7.59 7.60
CA VAL A 44 18.08 8.41 6.37
C VAL A 44 16.78 8.21 5.59
N PRO A 45 16.03 9.29 5.24
CA PRO A 45 14.84 9.15 4.42
C PRO A 45 15.24 8.73 3.00
N ILE A 46 14.48 7.78 2.43
CA ILE A 46 14.66 7.37 1.03
C ILE A 46 13.91 8.36 0.16
N THR A 47 14.59 8.98 -0.80
CA THR A 47 14.05 10.05 -1.66
C THR A 47 13.81 9.62 -3.10
N ASP A 48 14.34 8.47 -3.52
CA ASP A 48 14.03 7.88 -4.84
C ASP A 48 12.60 7.34 -4.83
N LEU A 49 11.70 8.05 -5.50
CA LEU A 49 10.27 7.73 -5.52
C LEU A 49 9.96 6.44 -6.28
N ASP A 50 10.83 6.01 -7.17
CA ASP A 50 10.66 4.78 -7.97
C ASP A 50 11.25 3.55 -7.27
N GLU A 51 12.03 3.74 -6.20
CA GLU A 51 12.56 2.64 -5.42
C GLU A 51 11.45 1.81 -4.79
N TYR A 52 11.57 0.49 -4.86
CA TYR A 52 10.63 -0.42 -4.21
C TYR A 52 10.96 -0.64 -2.74
N TYR A 53 9.90 -0.74 -1.98
CA TYR A 53 9.89 -1.21 -0.60
C TYR A 53 9.17 -2.56 -0.56
N PHE A 54 9.87 -3.60 -0.09
CA PHE A 54 9.37 -4.96 -0.02
C PHE A 54 8.78 -5.27 1.35
N ARG A 55 7.64 -5.96 1.35
CA ARG A 55 6.99 -6.43 2.55
C ARG A 55 6.68 -7.92 2.45
N GLN A 56 7.03 -8.69 3.49
CA GLN A 56 6.65 -10.08 3.63
C GLN A 56 5.21 -10.19 4.13
N CYS A 57 4.42 -11.07 3.53
CA CYS A 57 3.05 -11.29 3.95
C CYS A 57 2.94 -12.60 4.74
N HIS A 58 2.61 -12.49 6.02
CA HIS A 58 2.33 -13.68 6.82
C HIS A 58 1.10 -14.40 6.25
N PRO A 59 1.07 -15.75 6.16
CA PRO A 59 -0.05 -16.51 5.58
C PRO A 59 -1.43 -16.17 6.17
N GLN A 60 -1.50 -15.85 7.46
CA GLN A 60 -2.75 -15.45 8.11
C GLN A 60 -3.35 -14.13 7.59
N PHE A 61 -2.58 -13.32 6.87
CA PHE A 61 -3.03 -12.07 6.27
C PHE A 61 -3.50 -12.21 4.83
N LEU A 62 -3.52 -13.45 4.31
CA LEU A 62 -4.11 -13.74 2.99
C LEU A 62 -5.57 -14.17 3.13
N THR A 63 -6.39 -13.68 2.20
CA THR A 63 -7.74 -14.18 1.94
C THR A 63 -7.84 -14.45 0.45
N ASP A 64 -8.09 -15.69 0.06
CA ASP A 64 -8.14 -16.12 -1.36
C ASP A 64 -6.89 -15.72 -2.17
N GLY A 65 -5.70 -15.83 -1.53
CA GLY A 65 -4.43 -15.46 -2.16
C GLY A 65 -4.15 -13.95 -2.23
N VAL A 66 -5.06 -13.12 -1.73
CA VAL A 66 -4.94 -11.65 -1.75
C VAL A 66 -4.59 -11.14 -0.36
N PRO A 67 -3.56 -10.27 -0.22
CA PRO A 67 -3.19 -9.70 1.07
C PRO A 67 -4.29 -8.80 1.63
N SER A 68 -4.51 -8.91 2.94
CA SER A 68 -5.36 -7.98 3.70
C SER A 68 -4.59 -6.70 4.05
N THR A 69 -5.29 -5.68 4.57
CA THR A 69 -4.67 -4.44 5.05
C THR A 69 -3.71 -4.66 6.23
N GLN A 70 -3.80 -5.80 6.92
CA GLN A 70 -2.93 -6.14 8.05
C GLN A 70 -1.48 -6.41 7.62
N MET A 71 -1.23 -6.76 6.36
CA MET A 71 0.13 -6.84 5.83
C MET A 71 0.90 -5.52 5.99
N PHE A 72 0.19 -4.38 5.89
CA PHE A 72 0.73 -3.04 6.10
C PHE A 72 0.39 -2.48 7.49
N GLY A 73 0.02 -3.34 8.44
CA GLY A 73 -0.20 -2.96 9.83
C GLY A 73 1.11 -2.92 10.62
N ASP A 74 1.25 -1.89 11.45
CA ASP A 74 2.21 -1.88 12.54
C ASP A 74 1.63 -2.64 13.73
N PHE A 75 2.47 -3.42 14.40
CA PHE A 75 2.12 -4.04 15.67
C PHE A 75 2.56 -3.14 16.83
N ALA A 76 2.04 -3.37 18.02
CA ALA A 76 2.33 -2.53 19.18
C ALA A 76 3.84 -2.43 19.49
N GLN A 77 4.59 -3.51 19.22
CA GLN A 77 6.04 -3.56 19.40
C GLN A 77 6.83 -2.77 18.33
N ASP A 78 6.19 -2.41 17.21
CA ASP A 78 6.87 -1.75 16.07
C ASP A 78 6.93 -0.22 16.26
N ASP A 79 6.27 0.31 17.27
CA ASP A 79 6.23 1.75 17.61
C ASP A 79 5.92 2.65 16.39
N GLY A 80 5.01 2.22 15.53
CA GLY A 80 4.65 2.94 14.30
C GLY A 80 5.69 2.88 13.19
N LYS A 81 6.68 1.98 13.28
CA LYS A 81 7.67 1.69 12.25
C LYS A 81 7.34 0.38 11.55
N LEU A 82 6.78 0.44 10.36
CA LEU A 82 6.45 -0.76 9.57
C LEU A 82 7.71 -1.24 8.85
N SER A 83 8.33 -2.30 9.36
CA SER A 83 9.59 -2.86 8.84
C SER A 83 9.44 -3.50 7.46
N GLY A 84 10.48 -3.42 6.65
CA GLY A 84 10.60 -4.05 5.34
C GLY A 84 12.01 -3.95 4.77
N ASN A 85 12.15 -4.11 3.45
CA ASN A 85 13.43 -4.11 2.78
C ASN A 85 13.37 -3.18 1.56
N ARG A 86 14.44 -2.41 1.32
CA ARG A 86 14.57 -1.57 0.13
C ARG A 86 15.18 -2.33 -1.05
N SER A 87 14.71 -2.04 -2.27
CA SER A 87 15.10 -2.78 -3.47
C SER A 87 16.53 -2.52 -3.95
N THR A 88 17.12 -1.39 -3.59
CA THR A 88 18.52 -1.08 -3.92
C THR A 88 19.53 -1.91 -3.12
N ALA A 89 19.09 -2.60 -2.07
CA ALA A 89 19.96 -3.41 -1.21
C ALA A 89 19.55 -4.89 -1.12
N ALA A 90 18.40 -5.27 -1.65
CA ALA A 90 17.94 -6.66 -1.69
C ALA A 90 17.04 -6.92 -2.90
N LEU A 91 17.16 -8.08 -3.52
CA LEU A 91 16.14 -8.60 -4.45
C LEU A 91 14.96 -9.16 -3.65
N PRO A 92 13.74 -9.26 -4.25
CA PRO A 92 12.56 -9.82 -3.57
C PRO A 92 12.81 -11.21 -2.97
N LYS A 93 13.50 -12.08 -3.71
CA LYS A 93 13.89 -13.42 -3.25
C LYS A 93 14.83 -13.37 -2.04
N GLN A 94 15.82 -12.49 -2.05
CA GLN A 94 16.76 -12.36 -0.94
C GLN A 94 16.06 -11.89 0.34
N ALA A 95 15.12 -10.94 0.22
CA ALA A 95 14.29 -10.49 1.33
C ALA A 95 13.39 -11.61 1.86
N PHE A 96 12.84 -12.45 0.98
CA PHE A 96 12.03 -13.60 1.32
C PHE A 96 12.85 -14.68 2.04
N ASP A 97 13.96 -15.12 1.46
CA ASP A 97 14.83 -16.17 2.02
C ASP A 97 15.36 -15.75 3.40
N PHE A 98 15.79 -14.49 3.53
CA PHE A 98 16.24 -13.99 4.82
C PHE A 98 15.13 -14.06 5.88
N HIS A 99 13.90 -13.63 5.51
CA HIS A 99 12.76 -13.64 6.42
C HIS A 99 12.36 -15.06 6.83
N THR A 100 12.42 -16.02 5.91
CA THR A 100 11.93 -17.39 6.14
C THR A 100 13.03 -18.32 6.64
N GLU A 101 14.21 -18.28 6.06
CA GLU A 101 15.29 -19.23 6.36
C GLU A 101 16.18 -18.73 7.49
N THR A 102 16.47 -17.41 7.53
CA THR A 102 17.38 -16.86 8.55
C THR A 102 16.62 -16.48 9.82
N LEU A 103 15.47 -15.80 9.69
CA LEU A 103 14.66 -15.40 10.85
C LEU A 103 13.64 -16.47 11.28
N GLY A 104 13.42 -17.51 10.49
CA GLY A 104 12.45 -18.56 10.78
C GLY A 104 10.98 -18.13 10.75
N ASN A 105 10.68 -16.96 10.14
CA ASN A 105 9.34 -16.43 10.08
C ASN A 105 8.54 -17.04 8.91
N LYS A 106 7.21 -17.09 9.06
CA LYS A 106 6.34 -17.54 7.97
C LYS A 106 6.08 -16.40 6.98
N SER A 107 6.22 -16.71 5.69
CA SER A 107 5.79 -15.81 4.60
C SER A 107 5.05 -16.61 3.53
N ALA A 108 4.01 -16.02 2.97
CA ALA A 108 3.29 -16.51 1.79
C ALA A 108 3.76 -15.79 0.52
N GLY A 109 4.83 -15.01 0.60
CA GLY A 109 5.45 -14.29 -0.51
C GLY A 109 5.77 -12.85 -0.16
N THR A 110 6.40 -12.19 -1.13
CA THR A 110 6.83 -10.79 -1.06
C THR A 110 5.94 -9.92 -1.96
N TRP A 111 5.48 -8.81 -1.42
CA TRP A 111 4.80 -7.76 -2.17
C TRP A 111 5.62 -6.48 -2.12
N ALA A 112 5.36 -5.58 -3.07
CA ALA A 112 6.08 -4.33 -3.18
C ALA A 112 5.15 -3.12 -3.30
N VAL A 113 5.58 -2.01 -2.72
CA VAL A 113 5.08 -0.67 -3.01
C VAL A 113 6.28 0.22 -3.37
N THR A 114 6.06 1.35 -4.06
CA THR A 114 7.14 2.31 -4.29
C THR A 114 7.23 3.31 -3.13
N VAL A 115 8.39 3.95 -2.98
CA VAL A 115 8.57 5.07 -2.06
C VAL A 115 7.60 6.20 -2.39
N GLY A 116 7.32 6.44 -3.69
CA GLY A 116 6.34 7.41 -4.15
C GLY A 116 4.91 7.09 -3.67
N GLU A 117 4.49 5.83 -3.73
CA GLU A 117 3.19 5.40 -3.21
C GLU A 117 3.07 5.64 -1.70
N VAL A 118 4.14 5.41 -0.93
CA VAL A 118 4.19 5.72 0.50
C VAL A 118 4.12 7.23 0.74
N THR A 119 4.83 8.02 -0.06
CA THR A 119 4.84 9.49 0.06
C THR A 119 3.47 10.09 -0.26
N ASN A 120 2.77 9.58 -1.26
CA ASN A 120 1.43 10.01 -1.66
C ASN A 120 0.37 9.82 -0.57
N VAL A 121 0.61 8.94 0.38
CA VAL A 121 -0.27 8.72 1.55
C VAL A 121 0.25 9.40 2.82
N SER A 122 1.05 10.45 2.65
CA SER A 122 1.57 11.30 3.72
C SER A 122 2.48 10.56 4.71
N SER A 123 3.28 9.61 4.21
CA SER A 123 4.29 8.91 4.97
C SER A 123 5.64 8.96 4.25
N ARG A 124 6.67 8.37 4.82
CA ARG A 124 8.01 8.26 4.23
C ARG A 124 8.59 6.87 4.48
N VAL A 125 9.50 6.44 3.63
CA VAL A 125 10.35 5.28 3.87
C VAL A 125 11.69 5.74 4.41
N VAL A 126 12.19 5.07 5.44
CA VAL A 126 13.43 5.44 6.14
C VAL A 126 14.37 4.23 6.13
N ASP A 127 15.58 4.42 5.68
CA ASP A 127 16.70 3.48 5.85
C ASP A 127 17.27 3.66 7.25
N ASP A 128 17.25 2.63 8.08
CA ASP A 128 17.70 2.67 9.46
C ASP A 128 18.85 1.70 9.76
N ARG A 129 19.45 1.12 8.72
CA ARG A 129 20.53 0.13 8.87
C ARG A 129 21.73 0.61 9.68
N ASN A 130 21.97 1.92 9.69
CA ASN A 130 23.09 2.54 10.38
C ASN A 130 22.67 3.23 11.69
N ALA A 131 21.41 3.13 12.10
CA ALA A 131 20.93 3.75 13.32
C ALA A 131 21.35 2.96 14.56
N PRO A 132 22.11 3.53 15.50
CA PRO A 132 22.64 2.80 16.64
C PRO A 132 21.57 2.37 17.66
N THR A 133 20.42 3.04 17.62
CA THR A 133 19.28 2.79 18.54
C THR A 133 18.31 1.75 18.01
N VAL A 134 18.36 1.48 16.72
CA VAL A 134 17.57 0.42 16.11
C VAL A 134 18.32 -0.87 16.32
N ARG A 135 17.72 -1.79 17.08
CA ARG A 135 18.15 -3.19 17.07
C ARG A 135 17.36 -3.90 16.00
N PRO A 136 17.87 -3.95 14.75
CA PRO A 136 17.30 -4.91 13.81
C PRO A 136 17.47 -6.29 14.43
N PRO A 137 16.63 -7.28 14.06
CA PRO A 137 16.89 -8.65 14.44
C PRO A 137 18.33 -9.00 14.02
N ASP A 138 19.08 -9.67 14.90
CA ASP A 138 20.41 -10.17 14.56
C ASP A 138 20.25 -11.59 13.98
N PRO A 139 20.62 -11.81 12.72
CA PRO A 139 21.30 -10.94 11.78
C PRO A 139 20.37 -9.87 11.14
N VAL A 140 20.98 -8.74 10.76
CA VAL A 140 20.28 -7.60 10.15
C VAL A 140 19.76 -7.95 8.75
N PRO A 141 18.47 -7.74 8.45
CA PRO A 141 17.94 -7.98 7.12
C PRO A 141 18.62 -7.11 6.06
N PRO A 142 18.94 -7.66 4.88
CA PRO A 142 19.51 -6.88 3.79
C PRO A 142 18.55 -5.75 3.39
N GLY A 143 19.06 -4.51 3.38
CA GLY A 143 18.24 -3.35 3.03
C GLY A 143 17.12 -3.04 4.01
N HIS A 144 17.30 -3.33 5.31
CA HIS A 144 16.31 -3.01 6.33
C HIS A 144 15.91 -1.54 6.24
N SER A 145 14.63 -1.29 6.29
CA SER A 145 14.01 0.02 6.23
C SER A 145 12.61 -0.05 6.84
N TYR A 146 12.00 1.10 7.08
CA TYR A 146 10.64 1.12 7.59
C TYR A 146 9.80 2.24 6.97
N VAL A 147 8.48 2.04 6.89
CA VAL A 147 7.52 3.11 6.65
C VAL A 147 7.20 3.79 7.98
N ASP A 148 7.42 5.11 8.04
CA ASP A 148 7.25 5.90 9.25
C ASP A 148 5.79 6.34 9.44
N MET A 149 5.08 5.65 10.33
CA MET A 149 3.69 5.94 10.68
C MET A 149 3.53 6.62 12.04
N ARG A 150 4.63 6.99 12.72
CA ARG A 150 4.62 7.53 14.09
C ARG A 150 3.81 8.81 14.25
N HIS A 151 3.82 9.66 13.21
CA HIS A 151 3.09 10.94 13.18
C HIS A 151 1.60 10.80 12.82
N LEU A 152 1.18 9.62 12.36
CA LEU A 152 -0.18 9.39 11.85
C LEU A 152 -1.14 9.04 12.98
N THR A 153 -2.35 9.60 12.92
CA THR A 153 -3.49 9.18 13.73
C THR A 153 -3.97 7.78 13.34
N SER A 154 -4.74 7.13 14.18
CA SER A 154 -5.32 5.81 13.89
C SER A 154 -6.16 5.79 12.59
N ARG A 155 -6.83 6.91 12.26
CA ARG A 155 -7.62 7.05 11.02
C ARG A 155 -6.70 7.11 9.80
N GLU A 156 -5.63 7.89 9.89
CA GLU A 156 -4.65 8.04 8.81
C GLU A 156 -3.88 6.74 8.58
N ARG A 157 -3.45 6.05 9.62
CA ARG A 157 -2.84 4.71 9.52
C ARG A 157 -3.76 3.72 8.82
N ARG A 158 -5.07 3.75 9.12
CA ARG A 158 -6.04 2.87 8.43
C ARG A 158 -6.13 3.20 6.94
N ARG A 159 -6.15 4.49 6.58
CA ARG A 159 -6.14 4.94 5.19
C ARG A 159 -4.86 4.48 4.49
N LEU A 160 -3.69 4.76 5.07
CA LEU A 160 -2.39 4.33 4.54
C LEU A 160 -2.36 2.83 4.23
N ARG A 161 -2.77 2.00 5.18
CA ARG A 161 -2.82 0.53 4.99
C ARG A 161 -3.71 0.13 3.80
N GLY A 162 -4.83 0.81 3.63
CA GLY A 162 -5.74 0.58 2.50
C GLY A 162 -5.11 0.92 1.16
N GLU A 163 -4.51 2.09 1.05
CA GLU A 163 -3.88 2.58 -0.18
C GLU A 163 -2.66 1.72 -0.56
N LEU A 164 -1.76 1.42 0.40
CA LEU A 164 -0.60 0.57 0.14
C LEU A 164 -1.01 -0.86 -0.24
N ARG A 165 -2.08 -1.39 0.38
CA ARG A 165 -2.62 -2.69 -0.03
C ARG A 165 -3.09 -2.65 -1.49
N ILE A 166 -3.84 -1.62 -1.89
CA ILE A 166 -4.33 -1.47 -3.28
C ILE A 166 -3.13 -1.44 -4.24
N ALA A 167 -2.12 -0.62 -3.97
CA ALA A 167 -0.92 -0.52 -4.79
C ALA A 167 -0.19 -1.87 -4.92
N ALA A 168 0.03 -2.55 -3.81
CA ALA A 168 0.70 -3.85 -3.78
C ALA A 168 -0.09 -4.95 -4.51
N VAL A 169 -1.41 -5.00 -4.34
CA VAL A 169 -2.28 -5.97 -5.03
C VAL A 169 -2.31 -5.73 -6.53
N ASN A 170 -2.41 -4.47 -6.97
CA ASN A 170 -2.39 -4.11 -8.40
C ASN A 170 -1.05 -4.49 -9.06
N ARG A 171 0.05 -4.41 -8.33
CA ARG A 171 1.38 -4.85 -8.81
C ARG A 171 1.51 -6.36 -8.82
N GLY A 172 0.83 -7.03 -7.92
CA GLY A 172 0.94 -8.46 -7.72
C GLY A 172 2.08 -8.86 -6.78
N ARG A 173 2.16 -10.16 -6.53
CA ARG A 173 3.23 -10.76 -5.74
C ARG A 173 4.53 -10.77 -6.54
N VAL A 174 5.59 -10.15 -6.00
CA VAL A 174 6.89 -10.00 -6.69
C VAL A 174 7.84 -11.18 -6.42
N HIS A 175 7.55 -12.00 -5.41
CA HIS A 175 8.19 -13.30 -5.17
C HIS A 175 7.19 -14.22 -4.45
N PRO A 176 7.07 -15.52 -4.90
CA PRO A 176 6.19 -16.53 -4.30
C PRO A 176 6.49 -16.78 -2.83
#